data_a0210c912be8fc99af5a736744d9b707
#
_entry.id   a0210c912be8fc99af5a736744d9b707
#
_cell.length_a   1.000
_cell.length_b   1.000
_cell.length_c   1.000
_cell.angle_alpha   90.00
_cell.angle_beta   90.00
_cell.angle_gamma   90.00
#
_symmetry.space_group_name_H-M   'P 1'
#
loop_
_entity.id
_entity.type
_entity.pdbx_description
1 polymer ?
#
loop_
_entity_poly.entity_id
_entity_poly.type
_entity_poly.pdbx_seq_one_letter_code
_entity_poly.pdbx_strand_id
1 'polypeptide(L)'
;MKQVKRTFFVIAAIVTACFLGTNDVKAQEFTVQGDLVSSYVWRGVYQTGASFQPTLGFGIGSFSLTAWGSTDFDGYKSTKGQANKEIDLTAAYAFGESGLSLSVASLWWAGQGARQYFNFKSHETAHFFEAGLAYTLPCEKFPLSIAWYTMFAGADKNEEGAQNYSSYCELNYPFSVKSVGLNATVGFVPYETYMVGYGNSGFAFTNVALKATTAIRITDSFSLPIFAQAIWNPCLEDTHLVFGITLKP
;
A
#
# COMPACT_ATOMS: atom_id res chain seq x y z
N MET A 1 11.35 20.40 18.14
CA MET A 1 12.68 19.95 17.67
C MET A 1 13.24 18.71 18.39
N LYS A 2 13.09 18.53 19.72
CA LYS A 2 13.63 17.35 20.44
C LYS A 2 12.90 16.03 20.13
N GLN A 3 11.59 16.04 19.85
CA GLN A 3 10.83 14.82 19.56
C GLN A 3 11.06 14.29 18.14
N VAL A 4 11.13 15.17 17.13
CA VAL A 4 11.45 14.77 15.75
C VAL A 4 12.82 14.08 15.70
N LYS A 5 13.80 14.58 16.47
CA LYS A 5 15.12 13.92 16.58
C LYS A 5 15.03 12.53 17.22
N ARG A 6 14.12 12.29 18.18
CA ARG A 6 13.96 10.96 18.80
C ARG A 6 13.33 9.93 17.85
N THR A 7 12.33 10.33 17.06
CA THR A 7 11.68 9.43 16.09
C THR A 7 12.64 9.08 14.94
N PHE A 8 13.39 10.04 14.43
CA PHE A 8 14.46 9.78 13.46
C PHE A 8 15.57 8.89 14.02
N PHE A 9 15.92 9.03 15.30
CA PHE A 9 16.93 8.19 15.96
C PHE A 9 16.44 6.74 16.15
N VAL A 10 15.16 6.51 16.40
CA VAL A 10 14.59 5.17 16.54
C VAL A 10 14.54 4.46 15.18
N ILE A 11 14.10 5.14 14.12
CA ILE A 11 14.12 4.59 12.76
C ILE A 11 15.57 4.35 12.30
N ALA A 12 16.49 5.28 12.52
CA ALA A 12 17.89 5.12 12.21
C ALA A 12 18.55 4.00 13.03
N ALA A 13 18.16 3.80 14.30
CA ALA A 13 18.69 2.74 15.15
C ALA A 13 18.20 1.35 14.73
N ILE A 14 16.95 1.22 14.27
CA ILE A 14 16.42 -0.03 13.70
C ILE A 14 17.15 -0.36 12.40
N VAL A 15 17.37 0.62 11.51
CA VAL A 15 18.15 0.45 10.29
C VAL A 15 19.59 0.06 10.61
N THR A 16 20.23 0.71 11.59
CA THR A 16 21.63 0.41 11.98
C THR A 16 21.76 -0.96 12.64
N ALA A 17 20.78 -1.41 13.43
CA ALA A 17 20.81 -2.73 14.06
C ALA A 17 20.71 -3.88 13.02
N CYS A 18 20.03 -3.67 11.91
CA CYS A 18 19.96 -4.64 10.80
C CYS A 18 21.28 -4.78 10.04
N PHE A 19 22.18 -3.77 10.09
CA PHE A 19 23.48 -3.79 9.40
C PHE A 19 24.61 -4.46 10.18
N LEU A 20 24.46 -4.71 11.47
CA LEU A 20 25.54 -5.22 12.32
C LEU A 20 25.66 -6.76 12.36
N GLY A 21 24.90 -7.50 11.58
CA GLY A 21 24.75 -8.96 11.75
C GLY A 21 25.24 -9.89 10.65
N THR A 22 25.68 -9.45 9.48
CA THR A 22 26.10 -10.41 8.40
C THR A 22 27.29 -9.92 7.59
N ASN A 23 28.34 -10.76 7.52
CA ASN A 23 29.51 -10.57 6.65
C ASN A 23 29.27 -10.96 5.18
N ASP A 24 28.05 -11.28 4.78
CA ASP A 24 27.69 -11.53 3.39
C ASP A 24 27.25 -10.22 2.74
N VAL A 25 27.95 -9.81 1.68
CA VAL A 25 27.57 -8.69 0.82
C VAL A 25 26.31 -9.09 0.08
N LYS A 26 25.14 -8.85 0.67
CA LYS A 26 23.86 -9.06 0.00
C LYS A 26 23.69 -7.98 -1.07
N ALA A 27 23.29 -8.39 -2.27
CA ALA A 27 23.03 -7.46 -3.37
C ALA A 27 22.02 -6.39 -2.93
N GLN A 28 22.34 -5.13 -3.20
CA GLN A 28 21.43 -4.02 -3.04
C GLN A 28 20.52 -3.94 -4.27
N GLU A 29 19.23 -3.78 -4.06
CA GLU A 29 18.25 -3.66 -5.12
C GLU A 29 17.58 -2.29 -5.04
N PHE A 30 17.53 -1.60 -6.18
CA PHE A 30 16.81 -0.34 -6.33
C PHE A 30 15.65 -0.52 -7.29
N THR A 31 14.47 -0.04 -6.89
CA THR A 31 13.28 0.00 -7.73
C THR A 31 12.94 1.44 -8.05
N VAL A 32 12.75 1.74 -9.32
CA VAL A 32 12.17 3.00 -9.81
C VAL A 32 11.04 2.64 -10.75
N GLN A 33 9.84 3.06 -10.42
CA GLN A 33 8.64 2.74 -11.20
C GLN A 33 7.64 3.89 -11.13
N GLY A 34 6.81 4.03 -12.15
CA GLY A 34 5.67 4.93 -12.14
C GLY A 34 4.48 4.29 -12.84
N ASP A 35 3.35 4.20 -12.16
CA ASP A 35 2.11 3.72 -12.74
C ASP A 35 1.23 4.89 -13.16
N LEU A 36 0.69 4.83 -14.38
CA LEU A 36 -0.41 5.68 -14.83
C LEU A 36 -1.69 4.85 -14.78
N VAL A 37 -2.64 5.28 -13.97
CA VAL A 37 -3.88 4.55 -13.73
C VAL A 37 -5.10 5.36 -14.10
N SER A 38 -6.15 4.71 -14.59
CA SER A 38 -7.43 5.35 -14.92
C SER A 38 -8.20 5.83 -13.70
N SER A 39 -7.98 5.18 -12.56
CA SER A 39 -8.48 5.56 -11.24
C SER A 39 -7.66 4.89 -10.16
N TYR A 40 -7.58 5.52 -8.99
CA TYR A 40 -6.97 4.95 -7.82
C TYR A 40 -8.07 4.39 -6.90
N VAL A 41 -8.01 3.08 -6.67
CA VAL A 41 -8.89 2.35 -5.74
C VAL A 41 -8.02 1.64 -4.72
N TRP A 42 -8.26 1.89 -3.43
CA TRP A 42 -7.51 1.30 -2.33
C TRP A 42 -8.42 0.44 -1.46
N ARG A 43 -8.08 -0.85 -1.33
CA ARG A 43 -8.84 -1.83 -0.53
C ARG A 43 -10.33 -1.89 -0.88
N GLY A 44 -10.65 -1.69 -2.18
CA GLY A 44 -12.02 -1.67 -2.69
C GLY A 44 -12.74 -0.33 -2.60
N VAL A 45 -12.07 0.71 -2.07
CA VAL A 45 -12.65 2.06 -1.93
C VAL A 45 -12.00 3.01 -2.94
N TYR A 46 -12.83 3.71 -3.72
CA TYR A 46 -12.38 4.74 -4.65
C TYR A 46 -11.71 5.90 -3.91
N GLN A 47 -10.51 6.26 -4.33
CA GLN A 47 -9.74 7.36 -3.77
C GLN A 47 -9.72 8.56 -4.69
N THR A 48 -9.30 8.37 -5.96
CA THR A 48 -9.16 9.45 -6.94
C THR A 48 -9.38 8.94 -8.35
N GLY A 49 -9.57 9.86 -9.31
CA GLY A 49 -9.60 9.59 -10.73
C GLY A 49 -8.24 9.20 -11.30
N ALA A 50 -8.03 9.52 -12.57
CA ALA A 50 -6.77 9.24 -13.25
C ALA A 50 -5.59 9.83 -12.50
N SER A 51 -4.58 8.99 -12.21
CA SER A 51 -3.49 9.33 -11.31
C SER A 51 -2.15 8.82 -11.81
N PHE A 52 -1.09 9.50 -11.40
CA PHE A 52 0.29 9.03 -11.49
C PHE A 52 0.77 8.56 -10.12
N GLN A 53 1.34 7.35 -10.09
CA GLN A 53 1.73 6.66 -8.85
C GLN A 53 3.21 6.24 -8.91
N PRO A 54 4.14 7.13 -8.51
CA PRO A 54 5.56 6.82 -8.46
C PRO A 54 5.90 5.89 -7.30
N THR A 55 6.86 5.00 -7.52
CA THR A 55 7.46 4.11 -6.52
C THR A 55 8.97 4.21 -6.57
N LEU A 56 9.60 4.39 -5.40
CA LEU A 56 11.02 4.26 -5.18
C LEU A 56 11.25 3.19 -4.13
N GLY A 57 12.02 2.18 -4.44
CA GLY A 57 12.33 1.07 -3.54
C GLY A 57 13.83 0.90 -3.34
N PHE A 58 14.19 0.47 -2.13
CA PHE A 58 15.52 0.02 -1.77
C PHE A 58 15.39 -1.28 -0.99
N GLY A 59 16.14 -2.32 -1.43
CA GLY A 59 16.21 -3.61 -0.76
C GLY A 59 17.64 -3.99 -0.42
N ILE A 60 17.83 -4.65 0.73
CA ILE A 60 19.08 -5.27 1.13
C ILE A 60 18.80 -6.52 1.97
N GLY A 61 19.12 -7.68 1.41
CA GLY A 61 18.79 -8.95 2.06
C GLY A 61 17.29 -9.11 2.28
N SER A 62 16.89 -9.28 3.52
CA SER A 62 15.48 -9.44 3.92
C SER A 62 14.75 -8.12 4.22
N PHE A 63 15.46 -7.01 4.21
CA PHE A 63 14.91 -5.69 4.53
C PHE A 63 14.61 -4.89 3.26
N SER A 64 13.49 -4.16 3.25
CA SER A 64 13.12 -3.22 2.20
C SER A 64 12.57 -1.92 2.75
N LEU A 65 12.82 -0.84 2.00
CA LEU A 65 12.20 0.47 2.18
C LEU A 65 11.53 0.86 0.88
N THR A 66 10.30 1.33 0.95
CA THR A 66 9.55 1.80 -0.20
C THR A 66 8.96 3.16 0.08
N ALA A 67 9.17 4.11 -0.83
CA ALA A 67 8.41 5.34 -0.91
C ALA A 67 7.46 5.23 -2.10
N TRP A 68 6.18 5.29 -1.84
CA TRP A 68 5.14 5.31 -2.84
C TRP A 68 4.35 6.60 -2.75
N GLY A 69 3.79 7.03 -3.84
CA GLY A 69 2.90 8.19 -3.84
C GLY A 69 1.82 8.07 -4.89
N SER A 70 0.82 8.94 -4.78
CA SER A 70 -0.23 9.11 -5.78
C SER A 70 -0.55 10.59 -5.94
N THR A 71 -0.75 11.04 -7.17
CA THR A 71 -1.29 12.37 -7.46
C THR A 71 -2.28 12.26 -8.61
N ASP A 72 -3.49 12.77 -8.41
CA ASP A 72 -4.48 12.81 -9.48
C ASP A 72 -4.18 13.92 -10.50
N PHE A 73 -4.76 13.78 -11.70
CA PHE A 73 -4.69 14.80 -12.75
C PHE A 73 -5.86 15.78 -12.70
N ASP A 74 -6.85 15.54 -11.81
CA ASP A 74 -8.10 16.27 -11.70
C ASP A 74 -8.17 17.16 -10.44
N GLY A 75 -7.02 17.55 -9.92
CA GLY A 75 -6.82 18.26 -8.67
C GLY A 75 -7.69 19.50 -8.43
N TYR A 76 -8.43 19.93 -9.43
CA TYR A 76 -9.38 21.04 -9.34
C TYR A 76 -10.73 20.64 -8.75
N LYS A 77 -11.12 19.36 -8.82
CA LYS A 77 -12.43 18.89 -8.36
C LYS A 77 -12.46 18.36 -6.93
N SER A 78 -11.30 18.28 -6.27
CA SER A 78 -11.30 17.99 -4.85
C SER A 78 -11.99 19.12 -4.10
N THR A 79 -12.63 18.81 -3.00
CA THR A 79 -13.51 19.69 -2.19
C THR A 79 -12.91 21.02 -1.76
N LYS A 80 -11.71 21.39 -2.18
CA LYS A 80 -11.05 22.69 -1.91
C LYS A 80 -10.04 23.10 -2.99
N GLY A 81 -10.13 22.60 -4.23
CA GLY A 81 -9.21 22.97 -5.31
C GLY A 81 -7.77 22.50 -5.10
N GLN A 82 -7.55 21.46 -4.32
CA GLN A 82 -6.25 20.86 -4.10
C GLN A 82 -6.19 19.47 -4.73
N ALA A 83 -5.07 19.17 -5.40
CA ALA A 83 -4.83 17.81 -5.87
C ALA A 83 -4.87 16.83 -4.70
N ASN A 84 -5.55 15.71 -4.88
CA ASN A 84 -5.45 14.61 -3.94
C ASN A 84 -4.07 13.98 -4.13
N LYS A 85 -3.27 14.02 -3.08
CA LYS A 85 -1.92 13.46 -3.05
C LYS A 85 -1.81 12.51 -1.89
N GLU A 86 -1.08 11.45 -2.11
CA GLU A 86 -0.72 10.49 -1.08
C GLU A 86 0.78 10.25 -1.12
N ILE A 87 1.39 10.11 0.05
CA ILE A 87 2.81 9.77 0.20
C ILE A 87 2.90 8.75 1.32
N ASP A 88 3.35 7.55 0.97
CA ASP A 88 3.51 6.44 1.87
C ASP A 88 4.96 6.03 1.97
N LEU A 89 5.42 5.80 3.18
CA LEU A 89 6.73 5.24 3.46
C LEU A 89 6.56 3.92 4.18
N THR A 90 7.05 2.84 3.60
CA THR A 90 6.95 1.49 4.16
C THR A 90 8.32 0.89 4.39
N ALA A 91 8.54 0.37 5.59
CA ALA A 91 9.66 -0.50 5.92
C ALA A 91 9.12 -1.93 6.09
N ALA A 92 9.77 -2.93 5.47
CA ALA A 92 9.37 -4.31 5.61
C ALA A 92 10.57 -5.24 5.83
N TYR A 93 10.28 -6.39 6.44
CA TYR A 93 11.25 -7.45 6.68
C TYR A 93 10.63 -8.81 6.37
N ALA A 94 11.28 -9.56 5.47
CA ALA A 94 10.90 -10.93 5.12
C ALA A 94 11.73 -11.93 5.92
N PHE A 95 11.10 -12.95 6.52
CA PHE A 95 11.79 -13.95 7.35
C PHE A 95 12.29 -15.12 6.51
N GLY A 96 13.22 -14.81 5.59
CA GLY A 96 13.84 -15.81 4.71
C GLY A 96 12.78 -16.54 3.88
N GLU A 97 12.91 -17.87 3.81
CA GLU A 97 12.03 -18.74 3.03
C GLU A 97 10.74 -19.15 3.78
N SER A 98 10.52 -18.61 4.98
CA SER A 98 9.35 -18.98 5.79
C SER A 98 8.01 -18.53 5.19
N GLY A 99 8.04 -17.61 4.23
CA GLY A 99 6.85 -16.97 3.68
C GLY A 99 6.26 -15.86 4.59
N LEU A 100 6.81 -15.66 5.78
CA LEU A 100 6.37 -14.64 6.73
C LEU A 100 7.04 -13.30 6.45
N SER A 101 6.29 -12.21 6.56
CA SER A 101 6.82 -10.84 6.52
C SER A 101 6.10 -9.90 7.48
N LEU A 102 6.83 -8.92 7.97
CA LEU A 102 6.33 -7.82 8.79
C LEU A 102 6.56 -6.51 8.07
N SER A 103 5.66 -5.54 8.25
CA SER A 103 5.83 -4.19 7.73
C SER A 103 5.34 -3.14 8.71
N VAL A 104 5.88 -1.95 8.57
CA VAL A 104 5.37 -0.72 9.20
C VAL A 104 5.34 0.35 8.14
N ALA A 105 4.21 1.01 8.00
CA ALA A 105 3.99 2.07 7.04
C ALA A 105 3.55 3.36 7.71
N SER A 106 3.91 4.48 7.10
CA SER A 106 3.38 5.80 7.37
C SER A 106 2.62 6.24 6.13
N LEU A 107 1.32 6.35 6.22
CA LEU A 107 0.42 6.77 5.15
C LEU A 107 0.00 8.22 5.38
N TRP A 108 0.02 9.04 4.34
CA TRP A 108 -0.36 10.45 4.46
C TRP A 108 -1.10 10.94 3.23
N TRP A 109 -2.32 11.41 3.43
CA TRP A 109 -3.15 11.98 2.39
C TRP A 109 -3.18 13.50 2.48
N ALA A 110 -2.83 14.21 1.40
CA ALA A 110 -3.01 15.63 1.25
C ALA A 110 -4.39 15.88 0.64
N GLY A 111 -5.21 16.47 1.36
CA GLY A 111 -6.59 16.82 1.04
C GLY A 111 -7.27 17.15 2.35
N GLN A 112 -8.47 17.68 2.34
CA GLN A 112 -9.27 17.90 3.55
C GLN A 112 -8.55 18.62 4.72
N GLY A 113 -7.48 19.39 4.43
CA GLY A 113 -6.74 20.17 5.45
C GLY A 113 -5.45 19.54 5.98
N ALA A 114 -5.11 18.32 5.61
CA ALA A 114 -3.85 17.68 5.97
C ALA A 114 -2.67 18.29 5.18
N ARG A 115 -2.17 19.44 5.62
CA ARG A 115 -1.16 20.22 4.89
C ARG A 115 0.27 20.06 5.40
N GLN A 116 0.47 19.39 6.54
CA GLN A 116 1.75 19.37 7.23
C GLN A 116 2.34 17.97 7.24
N TYR A 117 2.93 17.56 6.12
CA TYR A 117 3.61 16.27 6.00
C TYR A 117 4.62 16.01 7.13
N PHE A 118 5.38 17.02 7.55
CA PHE A 118 6.39 16.88 8.60
C PHE A 118 5.86 17.11 10.03
N ASN A 119 4.53 17.14 10.22
CA ASN A 119 3.94 17.20 11.55
C ASN A 119 3.74 15.79 12.10
N PHE A 120 4.66 15.31 12.91
CA PHE A 120 4.61 14.03 13.61
C PHE A 120 4.25 14.16 15.11
N LYS A 121 3.67 15.29 15.52
CA LYS A 121 3.26 15.48 16.90
C LYS A 121 2.08 14.57 17.23
N SER A 122 2.13 13.95 18.42
CA SER A 122 1.04 13.16 18.95
C SER A 122 -0.25 13.99 19.00
N HIS A 123 -1.36 13.42 18.57
CA HIS A 123 -2.71 14.01 18.48
C HIS A 123 -2.87 15.18 17.47
N GLU A 124 -1.80 15.58 16.76
CA GLU A 124 -1.86 16.64 15.73
C GLU A 124 -1.49 16.12 14.33
N THR A 125 -0.83 14.97 14.25
CA THR A 125 -0.37 14.41 12.99
C THR A 125 -1.54 13.97 12.11
N ALA A 126 -1.41 14.19 10.80
CA ALA A 126 -2.30 13.64 9.78
C ALA A 126 -1.80 12.29 9.21
N HIS A 127 -0.69 11.77 9.71
CA HIS A 127 -0.20 10.46 9.31
C HIS A 127 -0.99 9.35 9.99
N PHE A 128 -1.23 8.28 9.24
CA PHE A 128 -1.69 7.00 9.76
C PHE A 128 -0.50 6.06 9.81
N PHE A 129 -0.26 5.42 10.94
CA PHE A 129 0.80 4.44 11.09
C PHE A 129 0.20 3.05 11.12
N GLU A 130 0.55 2.25 10.11
CA GLU A 130 0.02 0.90 9.91
C GLU A 130 1.09 -0.15 10.16
N ALA A 131 0.75 -1.19 10.92
CA ALA A 131 1.52 -2.42 11.03
C ALA A 131 0.90 -3.48 10.13
N GLY A 132 1.73 -4.24 9.43
CA GLY A 132 1.33 -5.33 8.56
C GLY A 132 2.01 -6.64 8.95
N LEU A 133 1.25 -7.73 8.92
CA LEU A 133 1.74 -9.10 9.02
C LEU A 133 1.22 -9.85 7.80
N ALA A 134 2.11 -10.44 7.01
CA ALA A 134 1.71 -11.24 5.88
C ALA A 134 2.39 -12.61 5.88
N TYR A 135 1.68 -13.61 5.37
CA TYR A 135 2.16 -14.96 5.21
C TYR A 135 1.79 -15.48 3.83
N THR A 136 2.78 -15.92 3.07
CA THR A 136 2.58 -16.59 1.78
C THR A 136 2.91 -18.06 1.95
N LEU A 137 1.98 -18.93 1.59
CA LEU A 137 2.23 -20.38 1.61
C LEU A 137 3.44 -20.71 0.73
N PRO A 138 4.46 -21.39 1.26
CA PRO A 138 5.64 -21.78 0.49
C PRO A 138 5.32 -23.00 -0.40
N CYS A 139 4.32 -22.87 -1.27
CA CYS A 139 3.84 -23.90 -2.17
C CYS A 139 3.67 -23.32 -3.57
N GLU A 140 4.58 -23.64 -4.48
CA GLU A 140 4.56 -23.13 -5.87
C GLU A 140 3.24 -23.40 -6.60
N LYS A 141 2.59 -24.55 -6.30
CA LYS A 141 1.32 -24.93 -6.94
C LYS A 141 0.12 -24.19 -6.36
N PHE A 142 0.25 -23.65 -5.15
CA PHE A 142 -0.82 -22.94 -4.46
C PHE A 142 -0.25 -21.79 -3.62
N PRO A 143 0.24 -20.73 -4.28
CA PRO A 143 0.92 -19.61 -3.63
C PRO A 143 -0.09 -18.61 -3.00
N LEU A 144 -1.02 -19.11 -2.18
CA LEU A 144 -1.97 -18.28 -1.47
C LEU A 144 -1.23 -17.43 -0.43
N SER A 145 -1.51 -16.15 -0.39
CA SER A 145 -1.06 -15.27 0.68
C SER A 145 -2.24 -14.71 1.48
N ILE A 146 -2.00 -14.50 2.77
CA ILE A 146 -2.89 -13.78 3.68
C ILE A 146 -2.10 -12.64 4.30
N ALA A 147 -2.72 -11.48 4.41
CA ALA A 147 -2.14 -10.33 5.07
C ALA A 147 -3.15 -9.69 6.04
N TRP A 148 -2.65 -9.18 7.15
CA TRP A 148 -3.40 -8.43 8.14
C TRP A 148 -2.71 -7.10 8.38
N TYR A 149 -3.47 -6.01 8.30
CA TYR A 149 -3.01 -4.65 8.51
C TYR A 149 -3.83 -3.99 9.62
N THR A 150 -3.17 -3.19 10.46
CA THR A 150 -3.84 -2.46 11.55
C THR A 150 -3.21 -1.07 11.68
N MET A 151 -4.05 -0.04 11.68
CA MET A 151 -3.68 1.33 11.99
C MET A 151 -3.44 1.46 13.49
N PHE A 152 -2.20 1.38 13.95
CA PHE A 152 -1.88 1.31 15.39
C PHE A 152 -1.62 2.68 16.04
N ALA A 153 -1.42 3.73 15.23
CA ALA A 153 -1.15 5.08 15.72
C ALA A 153 -1.49 6.14 14.67
N GLY A 154 -1.45 7.40 15.07
CA GLY A 154 -1.63 8.56 14.20
C GLY A 154 -3.06 9.05 14.14
N ALA A 155 -3.55 9.35 12.94
CA ALA A 155 -4.83 10.02 12.71
C ALA A 155 -6.05 9.09 12.73
N ASP A 156 -5.85 7.78 12.88
CA ASP A 156 -6.92 6.78 13.01
C ASP A 156 -7.61 6.87 14.38
N LYS A 157 -8.54 7.83 14.50
CA LYS A 157 -9.22 8.18 15.75
C LYS A 157 -10.73 8.01 15.61
N ASN A 158 -11.36 7.55 16.68
CA ASN A 158 -12.81 7.60 16.83
C ASN A 158 -13.31 9.02 17.21
N GLU A 159 -14.60 9.20 17.37
CA GLU A 159 -15.22 10.48 17.73
C GLU A 159 -14.77 11.03 19.08
N GLU A 160 -14.32 10.14 19.98
CA GLU A 160 -13.82 10.47 21.32
C GLU A 160 -12.31 10.79 21.31
N GLY A 161 -11.65 10.69 20.15
CA GLY A 161 -10.20 10.92 19.99
C GLY A 161 -9.32 9.75 20.43
N ALA A 162 -9.91 8.59 20.76
CA ALA A 162 -9.17 7.36 21.03
C ALA A 162 -8.71 6.69 19.72
N GLN A 163 -7.64 5.88 19.80
CA GLN A 163 -7.16 5.09 18.66
C GLN A 163 -8.22 4.07 18.24
N ASN A 164 -8.55 4.04 16.96
CA ASN A 164 -9.62 3.18 16.43
C ASN A 164 -9.12 1.78 16.08
N TYR A 165 -7.81 1.61 15.82
CA TYR A 165 -7.18 0.37 15.40
C TYR A 165 -7.82 -0.23 14.13
N SER A 166 -8.24 0.64 13.19
CA SER A 166 -8.83 0.21 11.92
C SER A 166 -7.99 -0.90 11.28
N SER A 167 -8.63 -2.03 11.00
CA SER A 167 -7.93 -3.22 10.50
C SER A 167 -8.53 -3.69 9.18
N TYR A 168 -7.67 -4.25 8.35
CA TYR A 168 -8.02 -4.84 7.06
C TYR A 168 -7.26 -6.15 6.88
N CYS A 169 -7.94 -7.16 6.38
CA CYS A 169 -7.37 -8.46 6.07
C CYS A 169 -7.56 -8.77 4.59
N GLU A 170 -6.57 -9.44 3.98
CA GLU A 170 -6.59 -9.70 2.55
C GLU A 170 -6.02 -11.09 2.23
N LEU A 171 -6.71 -11.80 1.35
CA LEU A 171 -6.26 -13.03 0.71
C LEU A 171 -5.92 -12.72 -0.74
N ASN A 172 -4.75 -13.16 -1.21
CA ASN A 172 -4.32 -13.02 -2.60
C ASN A 172 -3.92 -14.38 -3.17
N TYR A 173 -4.37 -14.66 -4.38
CA TYR A 173 -4.03 -15.87 -5.12
C TYR A 173 -3.56 -15.51 -6.53
N PRO A 174 -2.23 -15.48 -6.78
CA PRO A 174 -1.68 -15.30 -8.11
C PRO A 174 -1.72 -16.61 -8.91
N PHE A 175 -2.08 -16.50 -10.19
CA PHE A 175 -2.06 -17.58 -11.15
C PHE A 175 -1.83 -17.03 -12.56
N SER A 176 -1.72 -17.89 -13.57
CA SER A 176 -1.52 -17.45 -14.94
C SER A 176 -2.38 -18.24 -15.90
N VAL A 177 -2.87 -17.58 -16.94
CA VAL A 177 -3.53 -18.19 -18.08
C VAL A 177 -2.81 -17.77 -19.35
N LYS A 178 -2.12 -18.71 -19.98
CA LYS A 178 -1.20 -18.42 -21.10
C LYS A 178 -0.14 -17.37 -20.70
N SER A 179 -0.07 -16.24 -21.40
CA SER A 179 0.86 -15.13 -21.16
C SER A 179 0.29 -14.04 -20.25
N VAL A 180 -0.91 -14.24 -19.69
CA VAL A 180 -1.54 -13.26 -18.80
C VAL A 180 -1.37 -13.71 -17.36
N GLY A 181 -0.70 -12.89 -16.56
CA GLY A 181 -0.67 -13.05 -15.10
C GLY A 181 -1.99 -12.57 -14.51
N LEU A 182 -2.56 -13.33 -13.60
CA LEU A 182 -3.81 -13.03 -12.91
C LEU A 182 -3.57 -13.02 -11.40
N ASN A 183 -4.25 -12.14 -10.68
CA ASN A 183 -4.29 -12.13 -9.22
C ASN A 183 -5.73 -11.97 -8.76
N ALA A 184 -6.24 -12.97 -8.05
CA ALA A 184 -7.53 -12.88 -7.38
C ALA A 184 -7.33 -12.40 -5.94
N THR A 185 -8.12 -11.42 -5.52
CA THR A 185 -8.04 -10.79 -4.19
C THR A 185 -9.39 -10.87 -3.51
N VAL A 186 -9.39 -11.23 -2.22
CA VAL A 186 -10.54 -11.11 -1.33
C VAL A 186 -10.09 -10.38 -0.07
N GLY A 187 -10.62 -9.17 0.13
CA GLY A 187 -10.31 -8.33 1.27
C GLY A 187 -11.54 -8.04 2.12
N PHE A 188 -11.34 -7.93 3.42
CA PHE A 188 -12.40 -7.68 4.39
C PHE A 188 -11.90 -6.89 5.59
N VAL A 189 -12.82 -6.23 6.26
CA VAL A 189 -12.62 -5.62 7.57
C VAL A 189 -13.22 -6.53 8.64
N PRO A 190 -12.50 -6.83 9.73
CA PRO A 190 -12.96 -7.77 10.76
C PRO A 190 -14.01 -7.15 11.70
N TYR A 191 -14.08 -5.82 11.77
CA TYR A 191 -14.99 -5.07 12.60
C TYR A 191 -15.23 -3.68 11.97
N GLU A 192 -16.07 -2.87 12.61
CA GLU A 192 -16.41 -1.53 12.14
C GLU A 192 -15.16 -0.66 11.97
N THR A 193 -15.05 -0.04 10.79
CA THR A 193 -13.99 0.92 10.45
C THR A 193 -14.50 1.90 9.40
N TYR A 194 -14.12 3.16 9.54
CA TYR A 194 -14.45 4.18 8.54
C TYR A 194 -13.46 4.25 7.36
N MET A 195 -12.31 3.59 7.47
CA MET A 195 -11.23 3.70 6.47
C MET A 195 -11.51 2.95 5.18
N VAL A 196 -12.12 1.77 5.25
CA VAL A 196 -12.31 0.88 4.10
C VAL A 196 -13.70 0.24 4.00
N GLY A 197 -14.62 0.65 4.84
CA GLY A 197 -15.97 0.11 4.87
C GLY A 197 -16.95 1.03 5.58
N TYR A 198 -17.12 2.26 5.07
CA TYR A 198 -18.13 3.18 5.61
C TYR A 198 -19.49 2.52 5.75
N GLY A 199 -20.10 2.65 6.92
CA GLY A 199 -21.43 2.14 7.20
C GLY A 199 -21.48 0.65 7.52
N ASN A 200 -20.32 -0.04 7.63
CA ASN A 200 -20.32 -1.38 8.18
C ASN A 200 -20.49 -1.32 9.72
N SER A 201 -21.31 -2.24 10.24
CA SER A 201 -21.53 -2.39 11.69
C SER A 201 -20.76 -3.56 12.31
N GLY A 202 -19.74 -4.08 11.58
CA GLY A 202 -18.99 -5.25 11.98
C GLY A 202 -18.16 -5.82 10.83
N PHE A 203 -18.03 -7.14 10.76
CA PHE A 203 -17.33 -7.80 9.66
C PHE A 203 -18.00 -7.49 8.31
N ALA A 204 -17.16 -7.10 7.31
CA ALA A 204 -17.63 -6.89 5.95
C ALA A 204 -16.55 -7.19 4.91
N PHE A 205 -16.95 -7.80 3.79
CA PHE A 205 -16.11 -7.85 2.61
C PHE A 205 -16.12 -6.49 1.92
N THR A 206 -14.93 -5.95 1.66
CA THR A 206 -14.77 -4.62 1.07
C THR A 206 -14.03 -4.64 -0.26
N ASN A 207 -13.36 -5.75 -0.61
CA ASN A 207 -12.53 -5.83 -1.80
C ASN A 207 -12.57 -7.23 -2.39
N VAL A 208 -13.34 -7.44 -3.44
CA VAL A 208 -13.29 -8.65 -4.26
C VAL A 208 -12.78 -8.24 -5.64
N ALA A 209 -11.57 -8.65 -6.01
CA ALA A 209 -10.94 -8.15 -7.21
C ALA A 209 -10.26 -9.24 -8.04
N LEU A 210 -10.18 -9.00 -9.33
CA LEU A 210 -9.37 -9.75 -10.28
C LEU A 210 -8.53 -8.79 -11.09
N LYS A 211 -7.20 -8.87 -10.94
CA LYS A 211 -6.22 -8.10 -11.72
C LYS A 211 -5.61 -8.99 -12.79
N ALA A 212 -5.58 -8.52 -14.03
CA ALA A 212 -4.91 -9.14 -15.16
C ALA A 212 -3.72 -8.27 -15.58
N THR A 213 -2.56 -8.88 -15.77
CA THR A 213 -1.32 -8.20 -16.18
C THR A 213 -0.72 -8.86 -17.40
N THR A 214 -0.24 -8.05 -18.33
CA THR A 214 0.53 -8.51 -19.50
C THR A 214 1.47 -7.40 -19.94
N ALA A 215 2.26 -7.62 -21.01
CA ALA A 215 3.12 -6.59 -21.57
C ALA A 215 2.91 -6.47 -23.06
N ILE A 216 2.86 -5.25 -23.57
CA ILE A 216 2.84 -4.95 -25.02
C ILE A 216 4.29 -4.76 -25.45
N ARG A 217 4.75 -5.59 -26.37
CA ARG A 217 6.08 -5.41 -26.98
C ARG A 217 6.04 -4.21 -27.93
N ILE A 218 6.82 -3.18 -27.62
CA ILE A 218 6.92 -1.96 -28.41
C ILE A 218 8.11 -2.04 -29.35
N THR A 219 9.27 -2.51 -28.84
CA THR A 219 10.47 -2.76 -29.64
C THR A 219 11.07 -4.11 -29.23
N ASP A 220 12.18 -4.52 -29.85
CA ASP A 220 12.88 -5.75 -29.47
C ASP A 220 13.49 -5.68 -28.06
N SER A 221 13.79 -4.47 -27.58
CA SER A 221 14.39 -4.22 -26.27
C SER A 221 13.44 -3.62 -25.24
N PHE A 222 12.20 -3.23 -25.64
CA PHE A 222 11.26 -2.57 -24.75
C PHE A 222 9.86 -3.16 -24.85
N SER A 223 9.33 -3.58 -23.71
CA SER A 223 7.94 -3.98 -23.54
C SER A 223 7.28 -3.13 -22.46
N LEU A 224 6.09 -2.63 -22.74
CA LEU A 224 5.28 -1.82 -21.84
C LEU A 224 4.35 -2.72 -21.03
N PRO A 225 4.55 -2.89 -19.72
CA PRO A 225 3.60 -3.59 -18.85
C PRO A 225 2.29 -2.82 -18.76
N ILE A 226 1.19 -3.55 -18.91
CA ILE A 226 -0.17 -3.05 -18.79
C ILE A 226 -0.96 -3.91 -17.84
N PHE A 227 -1.99 -3.36 -17.22
CA PHE A 227 -2.93 -4.13 -16.43
C PHE A 227 -4.36 -3.62 -16.55
N ALA A 228 -5.29 -4.51 -16.25
CA ALA A 228 -6.69 -4.21 -16.01
C ALA A 228 -7.12 -4.89 -14.71
N GLN A 229 -7.97 -4.23 -13.92
CA GLN A 229 -8.46 -4.77 -12.66
C GLN A 229 -9.96 -4.49 -12.53
N ALA A 230 -10.75 -5.54 -12.33
CA ALA A 230 -12.13 -5.44 -11.92
C ALA A 230 -12.18 -5.56 -10.39
N ILE A 231 -12.91 -4.66 -9.72
CA ILE A 231 -13.02 -4.57 -8.27
C ILE A 231 -14.49 -4.43 -7.92
N TRP A 232 -14.93 -5.18 -6.94
CA TRP A 232 -16.23 -5.06 -6.31
C TRP A 232 -16.07 -4.86 -4.82
N ASN A 233 -16.71 -3.81 -4.30
CA ASN A 233 -16.85 -3.59 -2.86
C ASN A 233 -18.27 -4.01 -2.44
N PRO A 234 -18.46 -5.21 -1.87
CA PRO A 234 -19.77 -5.67 -1.44
C PRO A 234 -20.41 -4.81 -0.36
N CYS A 235 -19.58 -4.23 0.54
CA CYS A 235 -20.07 -3.41 1.64
C CYS A 235 -20.70 -2.09 1.18
N LEU A 236 -20.12 -1.48 0.14
CA LEU A 236 -20.61 -0.22 -0.44
C LEU A 236 -21.49 -0.44 -1.68
N GLU A 237 -21.70 -1.69 -2.10
CA GLU A 237 -22.38 -2.03 -3.35
C GLU A 237 -21.80 -1.31 -4.58
N ASP A 238 -20.47 -1.09 -4.57
CA ASP A 238 -19.76 -0.32 -5.59
C ASP A 238 -18.82 -1.21 -6.41
N THR A 239 -18.62 -0.84 -7.69
CA THR A 239 -17.75 -1.57 -8.63
C THR A 239 -16.85 -0.63 -9.39
N HIS A 240 -15.60 -1.06 -9.59
CA HIS A 240 -14.62 -0.28 -10.33
C HIS A 240 -13.93 -1.12 -11.39
N LEU A 241 -13.60 -0.48 -12.51
CA LEU A 241 -12.74 -1.03 -13.54
C LEU A 241 -11.54 -0.11 -13.71
N VAL A 242 -10.36 -0.60 -13.35
CA VAL A 242 -9.11 0.16 -13.37
C VAL A 242 -8.22 -0.36 -14.49
N PHE A 243 -7.69 0.53 -15.29
CA PHE A 243 -6.65 0.26 -16.28
C PHE A 243 -5.38 0.99 -15.90
N GLY A 244 -4.24 0.41 -16.19
CA GLY A 244 -2.98 1.07 -15.94
C GLY A 244 -1.86 0.59 -16.84
N ILE A 245 -0.84 1.44 -16.93
CA ILE A 245 0.44 1.14 -17.55
C ILE A 245 1.55 1.37 -16.51
N THR A 246 2.59 0.56 -16.57
CA THR A 246 3.74 0.68 -15.67
C THR A 246 4.95 1.15 -16.46
N LEU A 247 5.50 2.28 -16.06
CA LEU A 247 6.75 2.83 -16.56
C LEU A 247 7.88 2.40 -15.62
N LYS A 248 8.85 1.67 -16.15
CA LYS A 248 10.06 1.26 -15.42
C LYS A 248 11.24 1.22 -16.39
N PRO A 249 12.47 1.56 -15.95
CA PRO A 249 13.66 1.50 -16.78
C PRO A 249 13.99 0.08 -17.24
#